data_8589cc4ee55dc789b60bd3bf4bb96d5c
#
_entry.id   8589cc4ee55dc789b60bd3bf4bb96d5c
#
_cell.length_a   1.000
_cell.length_b   1.000
_cell.length_c   1.000
_cell.angle_alpha   90.00
_cell.angle_beta   90.00
_cell.angle_gamma   90.00
#
_symmetry.space_group_name_H-M   'P 1'
#
loop_
_entity.id
_entity.type
_entity.pdbx_description
1 polymer ?
#
loop_
_entity_poly.entity_id
_entity_poly.type
_entity_poly.pdbx_seq_one_letter_code
_entity_poly.pdbx_strand_id
1 'polypeptide(L)'
;MNKQLTVIGGGAAGMMAAICAARRGTAVTLLEPNERLGKKLNITGKGRCNVTNDAGCEELLANVPQNGRFLYSAFSRFDGRGTMAFFEELGVPLKVERGRRVFPVSDRAFDVSAALERELRRLRVTLVRDRAVCVLTDETGAVRGVKGEKSTYPAQAVVLATGGVSYRGTGSTGEGHRMAAMLGHTVTPLTGSLVPLRADGCAELQGLSLRNVGLTVYENGKKIYTDFGELLFTHFGVSGPLVLSSSAHMRHFDKKSYRLELDLKPALDEQQLDKRLLSDFQKHANSDFCNALGELLPQKLISAAVERSGIPPHEKVHDLTREQRAALRTLLKHWSIDVLSPMPVENAIITSGGVKVGEIDPKTMASKKVPGLYFAGEIIDVDAYTGGFNLQIAWATGKAAGEAAEEYLTEQ
;
A
#
# COMPACT_ATOMS: atom_id res chain seq x y z
N MET A 1 8.39 7.26 -40.27
CA MET A 1 7.16 7.45 -39.47
C MET A 1 7.55 8.14 -38.20
N ASN A 2 6.76 9.09 -37.68
CA ASN A 2 7.07 9.71 -36.38
C ASN A 2 6.96 8.63 -35.29
N LYS A 3 8.05 8.40 -34.58
CA LYS A 3 8.14 7.47 -33.44
C LYS A 3 7.27 8.00 -32.32
N GLN A 4 6.17 7.30 -32.00
CA GLN A 4 5.17 7.80 -31.04
C GLN A 4 4.90 6.79 -29.94
N LEU A 5 5.00 7.28 -28.71
CA LEU A 5 4.62 6.57 -27.50
C LEU A 5 3.24 7.06 -27.03
N THR A 6 2.34 6.12 -26.70
CA THR A 6 1.09 6.44 -25.96
C THR A 6 1.16 5.87 -24.57
N VAL A 7 0.94 6.73 -23.55
CA VAL A 7 0.84 6.35 -22.15
C VAL A 7 -0.63 6.37 -21.74
N ILE A 8 -1.14 5.28 -21.18
CA ILE A 8 -2.53 5.16 -20.71
C ILE A 8 -2.56 5.25 -19.18
N GLY A 9 -3.13 6.35 -18.68
CA GLY A 9 -3.26 6.68 -17.27
C GLY A 9 -2.33 7.81 -16.81
N GLY A 10 -2.92 8.90 -16.37
CA GLY A 10 -2.25 10.12 -15.87
C GLY A 10 -1.97 10.08 -14.36
N GLY A 11 -1.75 8.89 -13.80
CA GLY A 11 -1.32 8.69 -12.42
C GLY A 11 0.19 8.86 -12.24
N ALA A 12 0.70 8.51 -11.05
CA ALA A 12 2.13 8.61 -10.70
C ALA A 12 3.03 7.90 -11.72
N ALA A 13 2.78 6.62 -12.00
CA ALA A 13 3.59 5.83 -12.90
C ALA A 13 3.53 6.33 -14.36
N GLY A 14 2.33 6.69 -14.83
CA GLY A 14 2.16 7.16 -16.21
C GLY A 14 2.79 8.54 -16.45
N MET A 15 2.66 9.47 -15.52
CA MET A 15 3.34 10.77 -15.62
C MET A 15 4.86 10.60 -15.64
N MET A 16 5.41 9.72 -14.77
CA MET A 16 6.84 9.43 -14.75
C MET A 16 7.30 8.79 -16.08
N ALA A 17 6.57 7.80 -16.61
CA ALA A 17 6.90 7.17 -17.88
C ALA A 17 6.90 8.18 -19.04
N ALA A 18 5.87 9.05 -19.10
CA ALA A 18 5.76 10.08 -20.12
C ALA A 18 6.91 11.11 -20.04
N ILE A 19 7.28 11.56 -18.83
CA ILE A 19 8.39 12.48 -18.61
C ILE A 19 9.71 11.84 -19.05
N CYS A 20 9.98 10.62 -18.63
CA CYS A 20 11.26 9.95 -18.95
C CYS A 20 11.44 9.71 -20.43
N ALA A 21 10.41 9.28 -21.15
CA ALA A 21 10.46 9.12 -22.60
C ALA A 21 10.60 10.47 -23.33
N ALA A 22 9.83 11.49 -22.92
CA ALA A 22 9.87 12.81 -23.54
C ALA A 22 11.19 13.55 -23.31
N ARG A 23 11.85 13.39 -22.15
CA ARG A 23 13.19 13.93 -21.88
C ARG A 23 14.26 13.39 -22.84
N ARG A 24 14.04 12.20 -23.41
CA ARG A 24 14.91 11.57 -24.43
C ARG A 24 14.50 11.88 -25.88
N GLY A 25 13.49 12.75 -26.06
CA GLY A 25 13.09 13.27 -27.38
C GLY A 25 11.95 12.52 -28.08
N THR A 26 11.33 11.53 -27.42
CA THR A 26 10.17 10.82 -27.98
C THR A 26 8.91 11.70 -27.95
N ALA A 27 8.13 11.67 -29.05
CA ALA A 27 6.79 12.25 -29.06
C ALA A 27 5.85 11.39 -28.21
N VAL A 28 5.28 11.97 -27.13
CA VAL A 28 4.45 11.25 -26.19
C VAL A 28 3.04 11.83 -26.17
N THR A 29 2.04 10.93 -26.24
CA THR A 29 0.64 11.21 -25.94
C THR A 29 0.25 10.51 -24.63
N LEU A 30 -0.30 11.27 -23.68
CA LEU A 30 -0.81 10.73 -22.40
C LEU A 30 -2.33 10.82 -22.38
N LEU A 31 -2.99 9.66 -22.26
CA LEU A 31 -4.45 9.54 -22.18
C LEU A 31 -4.90 9.43 -20.72
N GLU A 32 -5.79 10.34 -20.31
CA GLU A 32 -6.39 10.33 -18.97
C GLU A 32 -7.86 10.75 -19.05
N PRO A 33 -8.81 9.93 -18.58
CA PRO A 33 -10.24 10.27 -18.64
C PRO A 33 -10.65 11.37 -17.65
N ASN A 34 -9.93 11.53 -16.54
CA ASN A 34 -10.23 12.56 -15.54
C ASN A 34 -9.83 13.97 -16.03
N GLU A 35 -10.44 15.00 -15.42
CA GLU A 35 -10.10 16.40 -15.70
C GLU A 35 -8.69 16.80 -15.26
N ARG A 36 -8.18 16.12 -14.23
CA ARG A 36 -6.88 16.43 -13.61
C ARG A 36 -6.05 15.19 -13.55
N LEU A 37 -4.76 15.33 -13.84
CA LEU A 37 -3.76 14.31 -13.62
C LEU A 37 -3.53 14.08 -12.11
N GLY A 38 -3.02 12.90 -11.75
CA GLY A 38 -2.60 12.61 -10.38
C GLY A 38 -3.74 12.54 -9.36
N LYS A 39 -4.98 12.26 -9.75
CA LYS A 39 -6.14 12.30 -8.84
C LYS A 39 -5.95 11.40 -7.61
N LYS A 40 -5.45 10.16 -7.79
CA LYS A 40 -5.12 9.26 -6.67
C LYS A 40 -3.89 9.76 -5.91
N LEU A 41 -2.87 10.28 -6.58
CA LEU A 41 -1.68 10.85 -5.96
C LEU A 41 -2.04 11.96 -4.95
N ASN A 42 -2.99 12.83 -5.30
CA ASN A 42 -3.41 13.97 -4.48
C ASN A 42 -4.12 13.59 -3.16
N ILE A 43 -4.59 12.36 -3.01
CA ILE A 43 -5.21 11.87 -1.76
C ILE A 43 -4.25 11.02 -0.92
N THR A 44 -3.07 10.65 -1.45
CA THR A 44 -2.09 9.85 -0.71
C THR A 44 -1.55 10.59 0.50
N GLY A 45 -1.14 9.86 1.53
CA GLY A 45 -0.59 10.45 2.75
C GLY A 45 -1.55 11.44 3.44
N LYS A 46 -2.88 11.24 3.34
CA LYS A 46 -3.92 12.14 3.85
C LYS A 46 -3.84 13.54 3.21
N GLY A 47 -3.58 13.60 1.90
CA GLY A 47 -3.44 14.85 1.13
C GLY A 47 -2.05 15.48 1.18
N ARG A 48 -1.08 14.85 1.87
CA ARG A 48 0.31 15.36 1.98
C ARG A 48 1.24 14.75 0.91
N CYS A 49 0.91 13.62 0.33
CA CYS A 49 1.74 12.78 -0.53
C CYS A 49 3.02 12.27 0.16
N ASN A 50 3.00 11.03 0.61
CA ASN A 50 4.22 10.34 1.02
C ASN A 50 4.98 9.90 -0.25
N VAL A 51 5.82 10.77 -0.79
CA VAL A 51 6.42 10.66 -2.13
C VAL A 51 7.24 9.38 -2.28
N THR A 52 8.03 9.05 -1.27
CA THR A 52 8.88 7.86 -1.22
C THR A 52 9.30 7.57 0.22
N ASN A 53 10.17 6.60 0.40
CA ASN A 53 10.95 6.38 1.61
C ASN A 53 12.43 6.65 1.31
N ASP A 54 13.16 7.31 2.22
CA ASP A 54 14.61 7.52 2.10
C ASP A 54 15.36 6.21 2.37
N ALA A 55 15.16 5.24 1.51
CA ALA A 55 15.65 3.87 1.58
C ALA A 55 16.40 3.50 0.30
N GLY A 56 17.46 2.73 0.44
CA GLY A 56 18.17 2.12 -0.68
C GLY A 56 17.45 0.87 -1.20
N CYS A 57 17.95 0.31 -2.30
CA CYS A 57 17.32 -0.80 -3.03
C CYS A 57 16.95 -2.00 -2.13
N GLU A 58 17.86 -2.47 -1.28
CA GLU A 58 17.60 -3.66 -0.42
C GLU A 58 16.49 -3.40 0.59
N GLU A 59 16.48 -2.23 1.21
CA GLU A 59 15.45 -1.85 2.17
C GLU A 59 14.09 -1.63 1.49
N LEU A 60 14.08 -1.06 0.28
CA LEU A 60 12.86 -0.95 -0.53
C LEU A 60 12.30 -2.35 -0.84
N LEU A 61 13.15 -3.29 -1.25
CA LEU A 61 12.74 -4.68 -1.55
C LEU A 61 12.18 -5.41 -0.32
N ALA A 62 12.79 -5.20 0.86
CA ALA A 62 12.33 -5.80 2.11
C ALA A 62 10.90 -5.35 2.49
N ASN A 63 10.44 -4.21 1.97
CA ASN A 63 9.11 -3.67 2.19
C ASN A 63 8.07 -4.07 1.09
N VAL A 64 8.45 -4.96 0.17
CA VAL A 64 7.57 -5.55 -0.86
C VAL A 64 7.35 -7.02 -0.52
N PRO A 65 6.26 -7.37 0.19
CA PRO A 65 6.05 -8.74 0.70
C PRO A 65 5.81 -9.77 -0.40
N GLN A 66 5.36 -9.34 -1.58
CA GLN A 66 5.11 -10.22 -2.72
C GLN A 66 5.82 -9.74 -3.97
N ASN A 67 6.44 -10.70 -4.69
CA ASN A 67 7.14 -10.46 -5.96
C ASN A 67 8.26 -9.39 -5.88
N GLY A 68 8.78 -9.06 -4.69
CA GLY A 68 9.77 -7.97 -4.50
C GLY A 68 10.99 -8.11 -5.41
N ARG A 69 11.49 -9.34 -5.65
CA ARG A 69 12.65 -9.58 -6.54
C ARG A 69 12.46 -9.07 -7.97
N PHE A 70 11.22 -9.00 -8.44
CA PHE A 70 10.89 -8.42 -9.75
C PHE A 70 11.35 -6.95 -9.85
N LEU A 71 11.28 -6.20 -8.75
CA LEU A 71 11.60 -4.78 -8.69
C LEU A 71 13.10 -4.47 -8.52
N TYR A 72 13.95 -5.49 -8.35
CA TYR A 72 15.37 -5.28 -8.08
C TYR A 72 16.02 -4.35 -9.10
N SER A 73 15.84 -4.61 -10.39
CA SER A 73 16.44 -3.79 -11.45
C SER A 73 15.89 -2.35 -11.49
N ALA A 74 14.60 -2.17 -11.21
CA ALA A 74 14.00 -0.85 -11.18
C ALA A 74 14.49 -0.04 -9.96
N PHE A 75 14.55 -0.64 -8.77
CA PHE A 75 15.00 0.03 -7.55
C PHE A 75 16.52 0.28 -7.53
N SER A 76 17.33 -0.62 -8.10
CA SER A 76 18.78 -0.40 -8.20
C SER A 76 19.15 0.79 -9.10
N ARG A 77 18.32 1.13 -10.07
CA ARG A 77 18.50 2.28 -10.98
C ARG A 77 17.79 3.55 -10.50
N PHE A 78 16.74 3.40 -9.67
CA PHE A 78 15.94 4.52 -9.20
C PHE A 78 15.32 4.20 -7.84
N ASP A 79 16.09 4.44 -6.78
CA ASP A 79 15.73 4.23 -5.39
C ASP A 79 15.07 5.47 -4.75
N GLY A 80 14.91 5.47 -3.44
CA GLY A 80 14.34 6.59 -2.69
C GLY A 80 15.12 7.88 -2.88
N ARG A 81 16.46 7.83 -2.90
CA ARG A 81 17.30 9.01 -3.09
C ARG A 81 17.21 9.54 -4.52
N GLY A 82 17.20 8.65 -5.51
CA GLY A 82 16.97 9.03 -6.90
C GLY A 82 15.61 9.71 -7.09
N THR A 83 14.57 9.21 -6.41
CA THR A 83 13.25 9.84 -6.40
C THR A 83 13.27 11.21 -5.75
N MET A 84 13.94 11.38 -4.61
CA MET A 84 14.07 12.68 -3.94
C MET A 84 14.76 13.69 -4.86
N ALA A 85 15.91 13.34 -5.42
CA ALA A 85 16.64 14.20 -6.35
C ALA A 85 15.80 14.62 -7.57
N PHE A 86 15.00 13.70 -8.13
CA PHE A 86 14.11 14.01 -9.24
C PHE A 86 13.04 15.05 -8.88
N PHE A 87 12.40 14.94 -7.72
CA PHE A 87 11.38 15.91 -7.31
C PHE A 87 11.99 17.27 -6.90
N GLU A 88 13.17 17.27 -6.29
CA GLU A 88 13.91 18.49 -5.98
C GLU A 88 14.35 19.24 -7.26
N GLU A 89 14.79 18.50 -8.29
CA GLU A 89 15.04 19.08 -9.64
C GLU A 89 13.80 19.72 -10.23
N LEU A 90 12.60 19.15 -10.00
CA LEU A 90 11.33 19.73 -10.43
C LEU A 90 10.86 20.91 -9.55
N GLY A 91 11.65 21.32 -8.57
CA GLY A 91 11.35 22.43 -7.66
C GLY A 91 10.36 22.08 -6.56
N VAL A 92 10.28 20.83 -6.13
CA VAL A 92 9.51 20.36 -4.97
C VAL A 92 10.46 20.11 -3.80
N PRO A 93 10.61 21.03 -2.84
CA PRO A 93 11.42 20.78 -1.64
C PRO A 93 10.84 19.66 -0.81
N LEU A 94 11.69 18.74 -0.35
CA LEU A 94 11.30 17.56 0.39
C LEU A 94 11.82 17.59 1.82
N LYS A 95 11.12 16.86 2.73
CA LYS A 95 11.54 16.62 4.11
C LYS A 95 11.38 15.14 4.45
N VAL A 96 12.29 14.64 5.29
CA VAL A 96 12.24 13.28 5.82
C VAL A 96 11.63 13.30 7.22
N GLU A 97 10.62 12.50 7.46
CA GLU A 97 9.95 12.33 8.75
C GLU A 97 10.25 10.96 9.38
N ARG A 98 9.73 10.73 10.59
CA ARG A 98 9.87 9.45 11.31
C ARG A 98 9.54 8.26 10.39
N GLY A 99 10.34 7.21 10.46
CA GLY A 99 10.24 6.03 9.59
C GLY A 99 10.74 6.29 8.17
N ARG A 100 11.61 7.30 8.01
CA ARG A 100 12.24 7.70 6.73
C ARG A 100 11.25 8.04 5.62
N ARG A 101 10.00 8.40 6.01
CA ARG A 101 8.95 8.81 5.07
C ARG A 101 9.26 10.19 4.50
N VAL A 102 9.15 10.32 3.21
CA VAL A 102 9.47 11.56 2.49
C VAL A 102 8.19 12.28 2.09
N PHE A 103 8.10 13.55 2.46
CA PHE A 103 6.96 14.42 2.14
C PHE A 103 7.45 15.74 1.53
N PRO A 104 6.62 16.43 0.71
CA PRO A 104 6.91 17.80 0.35
C PRO A 104 6.91 18.71 1.60
N VAL A 105 7.80 19.67 1.64
CA VAL A 105 7.90 20.62 2.77
C VAL A 105 6.58 21.37 2.98
N SER A 106 5.83 21.62 1.90
CA SER A 106 4.51 22.26 1.92
C SER A 106 3.39 21.43 2.54
N ASP A 107 3.61 20.12 2.76
CA ASP A 107 2.58 19.16 3.17
C ASP A 107 1.36 19.09 2.24
N ARG A 108 1.54 19.42 0.95
CA ARG A 108 0.49 19.45 -0.06
C ARG A 108 0.80 18.52 -1.22
N ALA A 109 0.03 17.43 -1.36
CA ALA A 109 0.16 16.49 -2.46
C ALA A 109 0.01 17.14 -3.84
N PHE A 110 -0.79 18.21 -3.91
CA PHE A 110 -1.00 18.98 -5.14
C PHE A 110 0.30 19.56 -5.70
N ASP A 111 1.25 19.98 -4.87
CA ASP A 111 2.51 20.57 -5.35
C ASP A 111 3.36 19.54 -6.08
N VAL A 112 3.29 18.25 -5.66
CA VAL A 112 3.93 17.14 -6.34
C VAL A 112 3.31 16.88 -7.72
N SER A 113 1.98 16.78 -7.79
CA SER A 113 1.28 16.53 -9.06
C SER A 113 1.40 17.71 -10.02
N ALA A 114 1.35 18.94 -9.51
CA ALA A 114 1.52 20.15 -10.32
C ALA A 114 2.94 20.28 -10.89
N ALA A 115 3.97 19.85 -10.15
CA ALA A 115 5.33 19.82 -10.66
C ALA A 115 5.50 18.83 -11.83
N LEU A 116 4.92 17.63 -11.71
CA LEU A 116 4.91 16.67 -12.80
C LEU A 116 4.14 17.19 -14.02
N GLU A 117 2.98 17.82 -13.82
CA GLU A 117 2.20 18.39 -14.93
C GLU A 117 2.93 19.55 -15.62
N ARG A 118 3.61 20.42 -14.88
CA ARG A 118 4.46 21.48 -15.46
C ARG A 118 5.57 20.89 -16.32
N GLU A 119 6.23 19.81 -15.87
CA GLU A 119 7.28 19.15 -16.60
C GLU A 119 6.76 18.50 -17.89
N LEU A 120 5.61 17.81 -17.83
CA LEU A 120 4.95 17.25 -19.03
C LEU A 120 4.66 18.34 -20.08
N ARG A 121 4.16 19.50 -19.65
CA ARG A 121 3.90 20.65 -20.54
C ARG A 121 5.19 21.24 -21.12
N ARG A 122 6.24 21.38 -20.28
CA ARG A 122 7.57 21.85 -20.72
C ARG A 122 8.16 20.95 -21.81
N LEU A 123 7.97 19.64 -21.67
CA LEU A 123 8.42 18.62 -22.61
C LEU A 123 7.48 18.45 -23.82
N ARG A 124 6.40 19.25 -23.91
CA ARG A 124 5.40 19.19 -24.99
C ARG A 124 4.70 17.85 -25.12
N VAL A 125 4.52 17.12 -24.00
CA VAL A 125 3.69 15.90 -23.99
C VAL A 125 2.24 16.28 -24.33
N THR A 126 1.65 15.57 -25.29
CA THR A 126 0.25 15.77 -25.67
C THR A 126 -0.67 15.16 -24.63
N LEU A 127 -1.33 15.98 -23.81
CA LEU A 127 -2.30 15.55 -22.80
C LEU A 127 -3.68 15.45 -23.44
N VAL A 128 -4.27 14.27 -23.44
CA VAL A 128 -5.58 14.03 -24.05
C VAL A 128 -6.57 13.51 -23.03
N ARG A 129 -7.70 14.21 -22.92
CA ARG A 129 -8.82 13.77 -22.08
C ARG A 129 -9.68 12.75 -22.84
N ASP A 130 -9.28 11.50 -22.80
CA ASP A 130 -10.01 10.39 -23.37
C ASP A 130 -9.81 9.12 -22.54
N ARG A 131 -10.77 8.21 -22.64
CA ARG A 131 -10.72 6.88 -22.02
C ARG A 131 -10.22 5.88 -23.06
N ALA A 132 -9.11 5.21 -22.76
CA ALA A 132 -8.64 4.10 -23.58
C ALA A 132 -9.57 2.90 -23.46
N VAL A 133 -9.93 2.30 -24.57
CA VAL A 133 -10.81 1.14 -24.68
C VAL A 133 -10.01 -0.15 -24.90
N CYS A 134 -9.07 -0.13 -25.85
CA CYS A 134 -8.17 -1.25 -26.13
C CYS A 134 -6.87 -0.78 -26.76
N VAL A 135 -5.84 -1.59 -26.63
CA VAL A 135 -4.58 -1.47 -27.37
C VAL A 135 -4.76 -2.22 -28.71
N LEU A 136 -4.35 -1.59 -29.80
CA LEU A 136 -4.41 -2.15 -31.14
C LEU A 136 -3.07 -2.79 -31.50
N THR A 137 -3.11 -3.96 -32.11
CA THR A 137 -1.94 -4.68 -32.62
C THR A 137 -2.06 -4.94 -34.10
N ASP A 138 -0.94 -5.16 -34.77
CA ASP A 138 -0.90 -5.62 -36.15
C ASP A 138 -1.00 -7.15 -36.27
N GLU A 139 -0.85 -7.68 -37.48
CA GLU A 139 -0.90 -9.12 -37.76
C GLU A 139 0.24 -9.91 -37.11
N THR A 140 1.34 -9.25 -36.74
CA THR A 140 2.47 -9.85 -36.01
C THR A 140 2.25 -9.84 -34.50
N GLY A 141 1.20 -9.19 -34.03
CA GLY A 141 0.91 -8.98 -32.60
C GLY A 141 1.64 -7.78 -31.98
N ALA A 142 2.38 -6.98 -32.77
CA ALA A 142 3.04 -5.79 -32.27
C ALA A 142 2.08 -4.60 -32.13
N VAL A 143 2.35 -3.70 -31.16
CA VAL A 143 1.53 -2.51 -30.91
C VAL A 143 1.47 -1.60 -32.16
N ARG A 144 0.25 -1.11 -32.46
CA ARG A 144 -0.04 -0.14 -33.53
C ARG A 144 -0.76 1.11 -33.05
N GLY A 145 -1.28 1.10 -31.85
CA GLY A 145 -1.98 2.27 -31.29
C GLY A 145 -2.93 1.92 -30.17
N VAL A 146 -3.70 2.90 -29.80
CA VAL A 146 -4.74 2.82 -28.76
C VAL A 146 -6.06 3.32 -29.33
N LYS A 147 -7.13 2.53 -29.15
CA LYS A 147 -8.49 2.99 -29.40
C LYS A 147 -9.04 3.62 -28.11
N GLY A 148 -9.37 4.89 -28.18
CA GLY A 148 -10.14 5.59 -27.15
C GLY A 148 -11.63 5.60 -27.44
N GLU A 149 -12.42 6.17 -26.51
CA GLU A 149 -13.86 6.40 -26.74
C GLU A 149 -14.11 7.45 -27.82
N LYS A 150 -13.26 8.47 -27.92
CA LYS A 150 -13.42 9.61 -28.84
C LYS A 150 -12.60 9.43 -30.12
N SER A 151 -11.40 8.87 -30.04
CA SER A 151 -10.48 8.82 -31.18
C SER A 151 -9.58 7.59 -31.11
N THR A 152 -8.88 7.33 -32.22
CA THR A 152 -7.77 6.35 -32.27
C THR A 152 -6.45 7.08 -32.28
N TYR A 153 -5.51 6.61 -31.47
CA TYR A 153 -4.19 7.20 -31.28
C TYR A 153 -3.12 6.23 -31.82
N PRO A 154 -2.56 6.48 -33.02
CA PRO A 154 -1.48 5.66 -33.56
C PRO A 154 -0.25 5.71 -32.66
N ALA A 155 0.36 4.58 -32.38
CA ALA A 155 1.58 4.49 -31.59
C ALA A 155 2.30 3.16 -31.88
N GLN A 156 3.62 3.16 -31.86
CA GLN A 156 4.44 1.96 -31.99
C GLN A 156 4.82 1.39 -30.61
N ALA A 157 4.66 2.19 -29.54
CA ALA A 157 4.81 1.73 -28.17
C ALA A 157 3.67 2.25 -27.27
N VAL A 158 3.25 1.43 -26.30
CA VAL A 158 2.20 1.77 -25.33
C VAL A 158 2.66 1.41 -23.93
N VAL A 159 2.50 2.34 -22.97
CA VAL A 159 2.66 2.05 -21.53
C VAL A 159 1.27 1.98 -20.88
N LEU A 160 0.92 0.84 -20.31
CA LEU A 160 -0.24 0.68 -19.45
C LEU A 160 0.10 1.06 -18.00
N ALA A 161 -0.41 2.21 -17.53
CA ALA A 161 -0.16 2.77 -16.20
C ALA A 161 -1.48 3.17 -15.49
N THR A 162 -2.52 2.37 -15.66
CA THR A 162 -3.90 2.67 -15.27
C THR A 162 -4.18 2.47 -13.76
N GLY A 163 -3.19 2.03 -12.99
CA GLY A 163 -3.37 1.70 -11.58
C GLY A 163 -4.14 0.39 -11.34
N GLY A 164 -4.59 0.20 -10.11
CA GLY A 164 -5.35 -0.98 -9.67
C GLY A 164 -6.85 -0.80 -9.70
N VAL A 165 -7.54 -1.30 -8.64
CA VAL A 165 -9.01 -1.22 -8.46
C VAL A 165 -9.41 -0.59 -7.13
N SER A 166 -8.45 -0.19 -6.28
CA SER A 166 -8.72 0.58 -5.06
C SER A 166 -9.00 2.05 -5.40
N TYR A 167 -9.82 2.73 -4.59
CA TYR A 167 -10.22 4.13 -4.83
C TYR A 167 -10.80 4.37 -6.24
N ARG A 168 -11.77 3.59 -6.66
CA ARG A 168 -12.39 3.67 -8.01
C ARG A 168 -12.79 5.08 -8.43
N GLY A 169 -13.22 5.92 -7.50
CA GLY A 169 -13.55 7.34 -7.75
C GLY A 169 -12.37 8.20 -8.25
N THR A 170 -11.14 7.68 -8.20
CA THR A 170 -9.95 8.35 -8.73
C THR A 170 -9.57 7.93 -10.15
N GLY A 171 -10.30 6.96 -10.73
CA GLY A 171 -10.04 6.44 -12.08
C GLY A 171 -9.44 5.02 -12.12
N SER A 172 -9.13 4.42 -10.96
CA SER A 172 -8.62 3.04 -10.86
C SER A 172 -9.76 2.03 -10.96
N THR A 173 -10.24 1.76 -12.16
CA THR A 173 -11.45 0.95 -12.43
C THR A 173 -11.15 -0.49 -12.87
N GLY A 174 -9.87 -0.83 -13.08
CA GLY A 174 -9.43 -2.15 -13.58
C GLY A 174 -9.46 -2.29 -15.10
N GLU A 175 -9.71 -1.23 -15.84
CA GLU A 175 -9.75 -1.26 -17.31
C GLU A 175 -8.43 -1.69 -17.93
N GLY A 176 -7.29 -1.25 -17.35
CA GLY A 176 -5.98 -1.68 -17.83
C GLY A 176 -5.74 -3.18 -17.65
N HIS A 177 -6.21 -3.78 -16.57
CA HIS A 177 -6.13 -5.22 -16.37
C HIS A 177 -6.95 -5.98 -17.42
N ARG A 178 -8.15 -5.45 -17.77
CA ARG A 178 -8.96 -6.02 -18.84
C ARG A 178 -8.27 -5.90 -20.20
N MET A 179 -7.65 -4.74 -20.51
CA MET A 179 -6.87 -4.57 -21.73
C MET A 179 -5.68 -5.54 -21.78
N ALA A 180 -4.96 -5.72 -20.68
CA ALA A 180 -3.87 -6.69 -20.60
C ALA A 180 -4.35 -8.13 -20.82
N ALA A 181 -5.49 -8.51 -20.23
CA ALA A 181 -6.09 -9.83 -20.44
C ALA A 181 -6.52 -10.06 -21.90
N MET A 182 -7.08 -9.06 -22.57
CA MET A 182 -7.43 -9.13 -24.01
C MET A 182 -6.21 -9.35 -24.90
N LEU A 183 -5.03 -8.91 -24.45
CA LEU A 183 -3.74 -9.11 -25.12
C LEU A 183 -3.04 -10.43 -24.70
N GLY A 184 -3.76 -11.30 -23.99
CA GLY A 184 -3.28 -12.63 -23.59
C GLY A 184 -2.44 -12.65 -22.32
N HIS A 185 -2.36 -11.55 -21.57
CA HIS A 185 -1.69 -11.54 -20.26
C HIS A 185 -2.54 -12.18 -19.18
N THR A 186 -1.89 -12.92 -18.29
CA THR A 186 -2.52 -13.43 -17.08
C THR A 186 -2.64 -12.31 -16.05
N VAL A 187 -3.86 -12.06 -15.60
CA VAL A 187 -4.15 -11.16 -14.48
C VAL A 187 -4.45 -12.00 -13.25
N THR A 188 -3.66 -11.87 -12.20
CA THR A 188 -3.91 -12.53 -10.91
C THR A 188 -5.13 -11.92 -10.23
N PRO A 189 -5.82 -12.63 -9.31
CA PRO A 189 -7.00 -12.10 -8.64
C PRO A 189 -6.73 -10.77 -7.96
N LEU A 190 -7.57 -9.77 -8.26
CA LEU A 190 -7.46 -8.42 -7.69
C LEU A 190 -8.18 -8.38 -6.34
N THR A 191 -7.42 -8.14 -5.29
CA THR A 191 -7.91 -8.04 -3.90
C THR A 191 -7.41 -6.76 -3.24
N GLY A 192 -7.99 -6.40 -2.10
CA GLY A 192 -7.46 -5.28 -1.30
C GLY A 192 -6.20 -5.70 -0.54
N SER A 193 -5.18 -4.86 -0.57
CA SER A 193 -4.02 -4.91 0.33
C SER A 193 -3.94 -3.62 1.14
N LEU A 194 -3.33 -3.67 2.32
CA LEU A 194 -3.36 -2.56 3.27
C LEU A 194 -4.81 -2.14 3.57
N VAL A 195 -5.60 -3.10 3.99
CA VAL A 195 -7.04 -2.99 4.17
C VAL A 195 -7.40 -3.22 5.64
N PRO A 196 -8.37 -2.48 6.21
CA PRO A 196 -8.92 -2.79 7.53
C PRO A 196 -9.55 -4.18 7.56
N LEU A 197 -9.61 -4.79 8.75
CA LEU A 197 -10.12 -6.14 8.95
C LEU A 197 -11.42 -6.12 9.75
N ARG A 198 -12.39 -6.89 9.31
CA ARG A 198 -13.61 -7.19 10.07
C ARG A 198 -13.28 -8.22 11.15
N ALA A 199 -13.74 -7.96 12.36
CA ALA A 199 -13.54 -8.83 13.51
C ALA A 199 -14.64 -8.62 14.55
N ASP A 200 -15.00 -9.67 15.27
CA ASP A 200 -15.98 -9.58 16.35
C ASP A 200 -15.38 -9.03 17.65
N GLY A 201 -16.23 -8.58 18.55
CA GLY A 201 -15.83 -8.09 19.88
C GLY A 201 -15.02 -6.78 19.88
N CYS A 202 -15.10 -6.00 18.79
CA CYS A 202 -14.35 -4.74 18.64
C CYS A 202 -15.23 -3.49 18.74
N ALA A 203 -16.56 -3.62 18.58
CA ALA A 203 -17.48 -2.47 18.48
C ALA A 203 -17.47 -1.57 19.71
N GLU A 204 -17.42 -2.14 20.91
CA GLU A 204 -17.38 -1.39 22.18
C GLU A 204 -16.07 -0.61 22.36
N LEU A 205 -15.01 -1.07 21.69
CA LEU A 205 -13.69 -0.43 21.69
C LEU A 205 -13.55 0.62 20.58
N GLN A 206 -14.60 0.90 19.81
CA GLN A 206 -14.55 1.86 18.69
C GLN A 206 -13.88 3.18 19.09
N GLY A 207 -12.90 3.60 18.28
CA GLY A 207 -12.13 4.84 18.46
C GLY A 207 -10.96 4.70 19.44
N LEU A 208 -10.77 3.55 20.09
CA LEU A 208 -9.58 3.29 20.88
C LEU A 208 -8.39 3.06 19.95
N SER A 209 -7.35 3.89 20.10
CA SER A 209 -6.05 3.70 19.45
C SER A 209 -5.03 3.21 20.47
N LEU A 210 -4.40 2.09 20.18
CA LEU A 210 -3.27 1.54 20.93
C LEU A 210 -1.98 1.85 20.19
N ARG A 211 -1.14 2.72 20.74
CA ARG A 211 0.03 3.27 20.03
C ARG A 211 1.26 2.36 20.00
N ASN A 212 1.41 1.52 21.02
CA ASN A 212 2.60 0.70 21.24
C ASN A 212 2.18 -0.71 21.60
N VAL A 213 1.74 -1.49 20.60
CA VAL A 213 1.36 -2.89 20.78
C VAL A 213 2.15 -3.79 19.85
N GLY A 214 2.48 -4.99 20.32
CA GLY A 214 2.91 -6.06 19.46
C GLY A 214 1.72 -6.73 18.81
N LEU A 215 1.85 -7.14 17.55
CA LEU A 215 0.84 -7.90 16.84
C LEU A 215 1.49 -9.11 16.19
N THR A 216 0.90 -10.28 16.42
CA THR A 216 1.24 -11.52 15.72
C THR A 216 0.03 -12.01 14.93
N VAL A 217 0.25 -12.38 13.67
CA VAL A 217 -0.78 -12.95 12.79
C VAL A 217 -0.58 -14.45 12.72
N TYR A 218 -1.67 -15.17 12.95
CA TYR A 218 -1.73 -16.62 12.77
C TYR A 218 -2.65 -16.95 11.58
N GLU A 219 -2.16 -17.84 10.69
CA GLU A 219 -2.92 -18.47 9.61
C GLU A 219 -3.12 -19.95 9.95
N ASN A 220 -4.36 -20.41 10.10
CA ASN A 220 -4.67 -21.79 10.48
C ASN A 220 -3.85 -22.27 11.71
N GLY A 221 -3.66 -21.36 12.69
CA GLY A 221 -2.88 -21.63 13.91
C GLY A 221 -1.36 -21.50 13.76
N LYS A 222 -0.83 -21.28 12.56
CA LYS A 222 0.60 -21.08 12.32
C LYS A 222 0.93 -19.59 12.27
N LYS A 223 1.94 -19.17 13.02
CA LYS A 223 2.47 -17.79 12.97
C LYS A 223 3.04 -17.48 11.59
N ILE A 224 2.57 -16.39 10.96
CA ILE A 224 3.01 -15.95 9.62
C ILE A 224 3.62 -14.56 9.61
N TYR A 225 3.28 -13.69 10.57
CA TYR A 225 3.76 -12.31 10.61
C TYR A 225 3.81 -11.81 12.04
N THR A 226 4.75 -10.92 12.34
CA THR A 226 4.84 -10.18 13.62
C THR A 226 5.37 -8.80 13.36
N ASP A 227 4.77 -7.81 14.00
CA ASP A 227 5.21 -6.42 13.92
C ASP A 227 4.80 -5.66 15.20
N PHE A 228 5.25 -4.41 15.30
CA PHE A 228 5.01 -3.53 16.44
C PHE A 228 4.57 -2.16 15.95
N GLY A 229 3.53 -1.57 16.55
CA GLY A 229 3.07 -0.27 16.13
C GLY A 229 1.73 0.16 16.71
N GLU A 230 0.99 0.93 15.90
CA GLU A 230 -0.32 1.47 16.25
C GLU A 230 -1.46 0.65 15.63
N LEU A 231 -2.43 0.28 16.48
CA LEU A 231 -3.68 -0.38 16.10
C LEU A 231 -4.87 0.51 16.50
N LEU A 232 -5.89 0.57 15.65
CA LEU A 232 -7.14 1.29 15.89
C LEU A 232 -8.32 0.32 15.91
N PHE A 233 -9.11 0.34 16.96
CA PHE A 233 -10.40 -0.34 17.01
C PHE A 233 -11.49 0.49 16.33
N THR A 234 -12.32 -0.18 15.53
CA THR A 234 -13.44 0.40 14.79
C THR A 234 -14.74 -0.34 15.13
N HIS A 235 -15.89 0.19 14.71
CA HIS A 235 -17.18 -0.48 14.91
C HIS A 235 -17.30 -1.82 14.16
N PHE A 236 -16.50 -2.05 13.11
CA PHE A 236 -16.53 -3.27 12.31
C PHE A 236 -15.38 -4.24 12.61
N GLY A 237 -14.41 -3.85 13.44
CA GLY A 237 -13.21 -4.64 13.70
C GLY A 237 -11.99 -3.78 13.99
N VAL A 238 -10.88 -3.98 13.25
CA VAL A 238 -9.59 -3.32 13.51
C VAL A 238 -8.99 -2.69 12.26
N SER A 239 -8.21 -1.62 12.48
CA SER A 239 -7.51 -0.83 11.47
C SER A 239 -6.22 -0.23 12.06
N GLY A 240 -5.67 0.78 11.42
CA GLY A 240 -4.42 1.45 11.83
C GLY A 240 -3.20 0.88 11.11
N PRO A 241 -2.04 1.57 11.18
CA PRO A 241 -0.86 1.21 10.39
C PRO A 241 -0.42 -0.24 10.55
N LEU A 242 -0.45 -0.74 11.78
CA LEU A 242 -0.05 -2.12 12.11
C LEU A 242 -0.96 -3.17 11.46
N VAL A 243 -2.29 -2.95 11.53
CA VAL A 243 -3.29 -3.84 10.92
C VAL A 243 -3.22 -3.77 9.40
N LEU A 244 -3.09 -2.58 8.84
CA LEU A 244 -2.99 -2.40 7.39
C LEU A 244 -1.76 -3.15 6.83
N SER A 245 -0.59 -3.02 7.47
CA SER A 245 0.61 -3.76 7.07
C SER A 245 0.42 -5.28 7.22
N SER A 246 -0.18 -5.73 8.32
CA SER A 246 -0.43 -7.16 8.54
C SER A 246 -1.39 -7.79 7.53
N SER A 247 -2.37 -7.00 7.03
CA SER A 247 -3.35 -7.48 6.05
C SER A 247 -2.72 -7.88 4.70
N ALA A 248 -1.55 -7.35 4.35
CA ALA A 248 -0.81 -7.74 3.16
C ALA A 248 -0.38 -9.23 3.17
N HIS A 249 -0.33 -9.85 4.36
CA HIS A 249 -0.02 -11.27 4.54
C HIS A 249 -1.25 -12.18 4.60
N MET A 250 -2.46 -11.60 4.65
CA MET A 250 -3.71 -12.35 4.80
C MET A 250 -4.40 -12.48 3.45
N ARG A 251 -4.31 -13.67 2.87
CA ARG A 251 -4.87 -13.96 1.55
C ARG A 251 -5.71 -15.24 1.62
N HIS A 252 -6.62 -15.41 0.68
CA HIS A 252 -7.44 -16.61 0.59
C HIS A 252 -8.33 -16.86 1.81
N PHE A 253 -9.04 -15.83 2.26
CA PHE A 253 -10.03 -15.93 3.35
C PHE A 253 -11.13 -16.96 3.10
N ASP A 254 -11.32 -17.36 1.85
CA ASP A 254 -12.20 -18.46 1.44
C ASP A 254 -11.71 -19.85 1.88
N LYS A 255 -10.41 -20.01 2.18
CA LYS A 255 -9.77 -21.29 2.50
C LYS A 255 -8.99 -21.30 3.81
N LYS A 256 -8.76 -20.12 4.39
CA LYS A 256 -7.86 -19.93 5.52
C LYS A 256 -8.53 -19.10 6.60
N SER A 257 -8.30 -19.47 7.85
CA SER A 257 -8.69 -18.69 9.03
C SER A 257 -7.51 -17.85 9.52
N TYR A 258 -7.81 -16.64 9.98
CA TYR A 258 -6.80 -15.72 10.50
C TYR A 258 -7.18 -15.27 11.90
N ARG A 259 -6.17 -15.19 12.77
CA ARG A 259 -6.28 -14.65 14.11
C ARG A 259 -5.15 -13.66 14.37
N LEU A 260 -5.50 -12.53 14.95
CA LEU A 260 -4.55 -11.57 15.51
C LEU A 260 -4.36 -11.87 16.98
N GLU A 261 -3.13 -11.82 17.44
CA GLU A 261 -2.77 -11.86 18.84
C GLU A 261 -2.02 -10.58 19.19
N LEU A 262 -2.53 -9.80 20.13
CA LEU A 262 -1.94 -8.55 20.55
C LEU A 262 -1.18 -8.74 21.86
N ASP A 263 0.04 -8.26 21.92
CA ASP A 263 0.77 -7.98 23.13
C ASP A 263 0.50 -6.52 23.53
N LEU A 264 -0.33 -6.31 24.56
CA LEU A 264 -0.71 -4.98 25.01
C LEU A 264 0.39 -4.30 25.84
N LYS A 265 1.42 -5.03 26.26
CA LYS A 265 2.55 -4.57 27.08
C LYS A 265 3.88 -5.09 26.56
N PRO A 266 4.26 -4.80 25.30
CA PRO A 266 5.44 -5.39 24.66
C PRO A 266 6.77 -4.95 25.30
N ALA A 267 6.79 -3.83 26.01
CA ALA A 267 7.97 -3.37 26.75
C ALA A 267 8.26 -4.17 28.04
N LEU A 268 7.32 -5.02 28.48
CA LEU A 268 7.45 -5.84 29.69
C LEU A 268 7.43 -7.31 29.29
N ASP A 269 8.41 -8.08 29.73
CA ASP A 269 8.32 -9.53 29.69
C ASP A 269 7.29 -10.04 30.70
N GLU A 270 6.98 -11.35 30.70
CA GLU A 270 5.96 -11.92 31.59
C GLU A 270 6.30 -11.72 33.07
N GLN A 271 7.58 -11.82 33.45
CA GLN A 271 8.01 -11.65 34.85
C GLN A 271 7.91 -10.17 35.29
N GLN A 272 8.31 -9.27 34.40
CA GLN A 272 8.20 -7.83 34.64
C GLN A 272 6.74 -7.39 34.74
N LEU A 273 5.88 -7.93 33.87
CA LEU A 273 4.43 -7.64 33.92
C LEU A 273 3.78 -8.20 35.19
N ASP A 274 4.17 -9.42 35.64
CA ASP A 274 3.68 -9.97 36.92
C ASP A 274 4.09 -9.10 38.12
N LYS A 275 5.33 -8.64 38.16
CA LYS A 275 5.83 -7.71 39.21
C LYS A 275 5.06 -6.38 39.17
N ARG A 276 4.78 -5.87 37.97
CA ARG A 276 4.00 -4.64 37.78
C ARG A 276 2.56 -4.81 38.29
N LEU A 277 1.91 -5.92 37.95
CA LEU A 277 0.57 -6.25 38.46
C LEU A 277 0.54 -6.34 39.98
N LEU A 278 1.52 -7.03 40.56
CA LEU A 278 1.63 -7.08 42.07
C LEU A 278 1.78 -5.71 42.67
N SER A 279 2.62 -4.85 42.12
CA SER A 279 2.81 -3.49 42.65
C SER A 279 1.55 -2.64 42.50
N ASP A 280 0.86 -2.70 41.38
CA ASP A 280 -0.37 -1.95 41.15
C ASP A 280 -1.50 -2.47 42.09
N PHE A 281 -1.61 -3.78 42.31
CA PHE A 281 -2.56 -4.41 43.20
C PHE A 281 -2.31 -4.08 44.68
N GLN A 282 -1.06 -3.96 45.09
CA GLN A 282 -0.73 -3.49 46.47
C GLN A 282 -1.17 -2.07 46.70
N LYS A 283 -1.01 -1.17 45.72
CA LYS A 283 -1.48 0.22 45.84
C LYS A 283 -3.00 0.33 45.93
N HIS A 284 -3.72 -0.58 45.28
CA HIS A 284 -5.18 -0.57 45.13
C HIS A 284 -5.85 -1.72 45.89
N ALA A 285 -5.23 -2.25 46.95
CA ALA A 285 -5.65 -3.48 47.64
C ALA A 285 -7.16 -3.49 48.06
N ASN A 286 -7.69 -2.37 48.48
CA ASN A 286 -9.10 -2.24 48.91
C ASN A 286 -10.06 -1.85 47.79
N SER A 287 -9.57 -1.62 46.59
CA SER A 287 -10.39 -1.27 45.43
C SER A 287 -11.04 -2.51 44.81
N ASP A 288 -12.13 -2.31 44.09
CA ASP A 288 -12.69 -3.32 43.21
C ASP A 288 -11.75 -3.54 42.02
N PHE A 289 -11.68 -4.77 41.52
CA PHE A 289 -10.76 -5.15 40.40
C PHE A 289 -10.92 -4.25 39.19
N CYS A 290 -12.16 -3.93 38.78
CA CYS A 290 -12.42 -3.05 37.63
C CYS A 290 -11.83 -1.64 37.80
N ASN A 291 -11.63 -1.16 39.02
CA ASN A 291 -11.07 0.16 39.31
C ASN A 291 -9.54 0.16 39.43
N ALA A 292 -8.91 -1.00 39.59
CA ALA A 292 -7.47 -1.13 39.81
C ALA A 292 -6.65 -1.15 38.51
N LEU A 293 -7.28 -1.25 37.35
CA LEU A 293 -6.60 -1.38 36.05
C LEU A 293 -6.31 -0.03 35.36
N GLY A 294 -6.74 1.11 35.97
CA GLY A 294 -6.65 2.43 35.33
C GLY A 294 -5.24 2.94 35.05
N GLU A 295 -4.23 2.55 35.85
CA GLU A 295 -2.82 2.87 35.60
C GLU A 295 -2.17 1.96 34.55
N LEU A 296 -2.80 0.82 34.26
CA LEU A 296 -2.27 -0.19 33.36
C LEU A 296 -2.90 -0.13 31.97
N LEU A 297 -4.20 0.11 31.86
CA LEU A 297 -4.96 0.03 30.62
C LEU A 297 -5.68 1.35 30.31
N PRO A 298 -5.88 1.68 29.02
CA PRO A 298 -6.79 2.74 28.61
C PRO A 298 -8.21 2.46 29.13
N GLN A 299 -8.92 3.50 29.58
CA GLN A 299 -10.24 3.39 30.21
C GLN A 299 -11.22 2.51 29.40
N LYS A 300 -11.27 2.69 28.08
CA LYS A 300 -12.15 1.90 27.19
C LYS A 300 -11.81 0.40 27.16
N LEU A 301 -10.58 0.02 27.46
CA LEU A 301 -10.14 -1.38 27.39
C LEU A 301 -10.43 -2.13 28.71
N ILE A 302 -10.67 -1.42 29.81
CA ILE A 302 -10.83 -2.02 31.14
C ILE A 302 -12.02 -2.97 31.18
N SER A 303 -13.20 -2.55 30.72
CA SER A 303 -14.40 -3.40 30.73
C SER A 303 -14.18 -4.71 29.99
N ALA A 304 -13.61 -4.63 28.79
CA ALA A 304 -13.29 -5.82 27.98
C ALA A 304 -12.20 -6.70 28.64
N ALA A 305 -11.23 -6.10 29.32
CA ALA A 305 -10.20 -6.85 30.05
C ALA A 305 -10.78 -7.58 31.28
N VAL A 306 -11.67 -6.93 32.00
CA VAL A 306 -12.40 -7.54 33.16
C VAL A 306 -13.23 -8.72 32.68
N GLU A 307 -14.06 -8.52 31.64
CA GLU A 307 -14.91 -9.56 31.07
C GLU A 307 -14.08 -10.78 30.60
N ARG A 308 -13.06 -10.52 29.79
CA ARG A 308 -12.21 -11.60 29.23
C ARG A 308 -11.32 -12.29 30.25
N SER A 309 -11.00 -11.64 31.37
CA SER A 309 -10.21 -12.25 32.45
C SER A 309 -11.00 -13.28 33.25
N GLY A 310 -12.33 -13.23 33.19
CA GLY A 310 -13.21 -14.05 34.03
C GLY A 310 -13.18 -13.69 35.54
N ILE A 311 -12.49 -12.61 35.91
CA ILE A 311 -12.43 -12.12 37.28
C ILE A 311 -13.67 -11.25 37.57
N PRO A 312 -14.40 -11.49 38.65
CA PRO A 312 -15.56 -10.65 39.01
C PRO A 312 -15.18 -9.17 39.14
N PRO A 313 -15.93 -8.24 38.51
CA PRO A 313 -15.55 -6.83 38.45
C PRO A 313 -15.46 -6.16 39.86
N HIS A 314 -16.23 -6.65 40.84
CA HIS A 314 -16.28 -6.13 42.21
C HIS A 314 -15.49 -6.96 43.21
N GLU A 315 -14.75 -7.98 42.75
CA GLU A 315 -13.81 -8.71 43.60
C GLU A 315 -12.75 -7.75 44.14
N LYS A 316 -12.45 -7.82 45.42
CA LYS A 316 -11.44 -6.96 46.03
C LYS A 316 -10.06 -7.39 45.57
N VAL A 317 -9.22 -6.43 45.22
CA VAL A 317 -7.89 -6.70 44.65
C VAL A 317 -7.02 -7.54 45.59
N HIS A 318 -7.17 -7.39 46.94
CA HIS A 318 -6.43 -8.19 47.91
C HIS A 318 -6.89 -9.66 48.00
N ASP A 319 -8.08 -9.99 47.48
CA ASP A 319 -8.59 -11.37 47.42
C ASP A 319 -8.19 -12.11 46.14
N LEU A 320 -7.61 -11.39 45.14
CA LEU A 320 -7.22 -11.99 43.88
C LEU A 320 -6.17 -13.07 44.08
N THR A 321 -6.45 -14.25 43.53
CA THR A 321 -5.53 -15.40 43.59
C THR A 321 -4.36 -15.23 42.67
N ARG A 322 -3.32 -16.04 42.87
CA ARG A 322 -2.16 -16.11 41.96
C ARG A 322 -2.56 -16.56 40.56
N GLU A 323 -3.53 -17.48 40.48
CA GLU A 323 -4.06 -18.01 39.22
C GLU A 323 -4.83 -16.93 38.43
N GLN A 324 -5.67 -16.14 39.07
CA GLN A 324 -6.40 -15.02 38.48
C GLN A 324 -5.41 -13.96 37.95
N ARG A 325 -4.37 -13.61 38.70
CA ARG A 325 -3.32 -12.70 38.26
C ARG A 325 -2.53 -13.25 37.08
N ALA A 326 -2.22 -14.55 37.09
CA ALA A 326 -1.53 -15.21 35.96
C ALA A 326 -2.41 -15.23 34.70
N ALA A 327 -3.72 -15.49 34.85
CA ALA A 327 -4.67 -15.42 33.74
C ALA A 327 -4.76 -14.01 33.15
N LEU A 328 -4.84 -12.98 33.98
CA LEU A 328 -4.82 -11.58 33.53
C LEU A 328 -3.51 -11.25 32.79
N ARG A 329 -2.36 -11.65 33.34
CA ARG A 329 -1.06 -11.46 32.69
C ARG A 329 -1.05 -12.10 31.31
N THR A 330 -1.49 -13.35 31.19
CA THR A 330 -1.58 -14.07 29.93
C THR A 330 -2.52 -13.36 28.96
N LEU A 331 -3.68 -12.92 29.40
CA LEU A 331 -4.62 -12.16 28.58
C LEU A 331 -3.98 -10.88 28.00
N LEU A 332 -3.24 -10.14 28.82
CA LEU A 332 -2.59 -8.89 28.39
C LEU A 332 -1.43 -9.12 27.40
N LYS A 333 -0.79 -10.29 27.45
CA LYS A 333 0.28 -10.67 26.51
C LYS A 333 -0.25 -11.34 25.23
N HIS A 334 -1.44 -11.96 25.28
CA HIS A 334 -2.03 -12.77 24.23
C HIS A 334 -3.49 -12.41 23.97
N TRP A 335 -3.78 -11.12 23.77
CA TRP A 335 -5.11 -10.65 23.46
C TRP A 335 -5.54 -11.07 22.06
N SER A 336 -6.42 -12.05 21.99
CA SER A 336 -6.86 -12.67 20.74
C SER A 336 -8.03 -11.93 20.09
N ILE A 337 -7.97 -11.80 18.74
CA ILE A 337 -9.03 -11.25 17.90
C ILE A 337 -9.14 -12.15 16.66
N ASP A 338 -10.29 -12.79 16.47
CA ASP A 338 -10.54 -13.60 15.27
C ASP A 338 -10.96 -12.70 14.12
N VAL A 339 -10.29 -12.88 12.97
CA VAL A 339 -10.53 -12.08 11.78
C VAL A 339 -11.56 -12.77 10.91
N LEU A 340 -12.66 -12.09 10.61
CA LEU A 340 -13.76 -12.61 9.81
C LEU A 340 -13.49 -12.46 8.30
N SER A 341 -13.07 -11.26 7.89
CA SER A 341 -12.79 -10.93 6.49
C SER A 341 -12.01 -9.62 6.37
N PRO A 342 -11.36 -9.34 5.24
CA PRO A 342 -10.93 -7.99 4.92
C PRO A 342 -12.16 -7.12 4.63
N MET A 343 -12.02 -5.81 4.77
CA MET A 343 -12.98 -4.86 4.23
C MET A 343 -12.95 -4.93 2.69
N PRO A 344 -14.02 -4.51 2.00
CA PRO A 344 -14.05 -4.45 0.53
C PRO A 344 -12.85 -3.70 -0.07
N VAL A 345 -12.45 -4.07 -1.30
CA VAL A 345 -11.30 -3.49 -1.99
C VAL A 345 -11.37 -1.96 -2.15
N GLU A 346 -12.56 -1.41 -2.15
CA GLU A 346 -12.81 0.04 -2.17
C GLU A 346 -12.27 0.75 -0.92
N ASN A 347 -12.15 0.04 0.18
CA ASN A 347 -11.58 0.53 1.45
C ASN A 347 -10.08 0.27 1.58
N ALA A 348 -9.49 -0.46 0.63
CA ALA A 348 -8.06 -0.76 0.61
C ALA A 348 -7.24 0.44 0.14
N ILE A 349 -6.04 0.62 0.70
CA ILE A 349 -5.11 1.66 0.25
C ILE A 349 -4.55 1.31 -1.13
N ILE A 350 -4.25 0.03 -1.36
CA ILE A 350 -3.63 -0.47 -2.58
C ILE A 350 -4.32 -1.76 -3.04
N THR A 351 -4.23 -2.05 -4.33
CA THR A 351 -4.63 -3.33 -4.92
C THR A 351 -3.48 -4.33 -4.79
N SER A 352 -3.77 -5.53 -4.37
CA SER A 352 -2.91 -6.70 -4.52
C SER A 352 -3.41 -7.55 -5.69
N GLY A 353 -2.49 -8.13 -6.43
CA GLY A 353 -2.77 -8.76 -7.72
C GLY A 353 -2.55 -7.79 -8.89
N GLY A 354 -2.62 -8.28 -10.10
CA GLY A 354 -2.35 -7.51 -11.32
C GLY A 354 -1.79 -8.36 -12.44
N VAL A 355 -1.14 -7.76 -13.42
CA VAL A 355 -0.48 -8.46 -14.51
C VAL A 355 0.68 -9.26 -13.93
N LYS A 356 0.69 -10.58 -14.24
CA LYS A 356 1.65 -11.54 -13.69
C LYS A 356 3.08 -11.15 -14.03
N VAL A 357 3.92 -10.94 -13.02
CA VAL A 357 5.32 -10.47 -13.16
C VAL A 357 6.19 -11.38 -14.06
N GLY A 358 5.91 -12.68 -14.10
CA GLY A 358 6.63 -13.62 -14.99
C GLY A 358 6.47 -13.32 -16.48
N GLU A 359 5.44 -12.57 -16.87
CA GLU A 359 5.13 -12.18 -18.25
C GLU A 359 5.63 -10.77 -18.61
N ILE A 360 6.34 -10.11 -17.69
CA ILE A 360 6.93 -8.79 -17.85
C ILE A 360 8.45 -8.91 -17.67
N ASP A 361 9.21 -8.18 -18.47
CA ASP A 361 10.66 -8.09 -18.28
C ASP A 361 10.98 -7.16 -17.09
N PRO A 362 11.71 -7.62 -16.07
CA PRO A 362 11.97 -6.85 -14.86
C PRO A 362 12.94 -5.67 -15.04
N LYS A 363 13.64 -5.58 -16.16
CA LYS A 363 14.59 -4.50 -16.46
C LYS A 363 13.94 -3.35 -17.21
N THR A 364 13.05 -3.69 -18.14
CA THR A 364 12.44 -2.76 -19.09
C THR A 364 10.96 -2.52 -18.86
N MET A 365 10.32 -3.32 -18.01
CA MET A 365 8.88 -3.35 -17.84
C MET A 365 8.10 -3.73 -19.12
N ALA A 366 8.79 -4.25 -20.13
CA ALA A 366 8.20 -4.67 -21.40
C ALA A 366 7.38 -5.97 -21.24
N SER A 367 6.31 -6.06 -21.98
CA SER A 367 5.58 -7.31 -22.20
C SER A 367 6.48 -8.34 -22.90
N LYS A 368 6.49 -9.58 -22.38
CA LYS A 368 7.13 -10.71 -23.06
C LYS A 368 6.24 -11.34 -24.15
N LYS A 369 4.99 -10.86 -24.28
CA LYS A 369 3.98 -11.41 -25.19
C LYS A 369 3.68 -10.49 -26.37
N VAL A 370 3.71 -9.18 -26.14
CA VAL A 370 3.28 -8.16 -27.10
C VAL A 370 4.41 -7.15 -27.31
N PRO A 371 5.10 -7.17 -28.44
CA PRO A 371 6.14 -6.19 -28.76
C PRO A 371 5.59 -4.76 -28.72
N GLY A 372 6.32 -3.84 -28.10
CA GLY A 372 5.94 -2.45 -27.96
C GLY A 372 4.97 -2.16 -26.79
N LEU A 373 4.57 -3.17 -26.00
CA LEU A 373 3.72 -2.98 -24.82
C LEU A 373 4.56 -2.98 -23.54
N TYR A 374 4.26 -2.05 -22.62
CA TYR A 374 4.92 -1.89 -21.32
C TYR A 374 3.91 -1.73 -20.21
N PHE A 375 4.34 -2.04 -18.97
CA PHE A 375 3.52 -1.92 -17.77
C PHE A 375 4.22 -1.06 -16.72
N ALA A 376 3.46 -0.23 -15.97
CA ALA A 376 4.03 0.58 -14.90
C ALA A 376 3.06 0.80 -13.74
N GLY A 377 3.58 0.74 -12.52
CA GLY A 377 2.82 1.00 -11.29
C GLY A 377 1.91 -0.14 -10.86
N GLU A 378 0.81 0.21 -10.20
CA GLU A 378 -0.11 -0.71 -9.50
C GLU A 378 -0.88 -1.69 -10.43
N ILE A 379 -0.74 -1.58 -11.75
CA ILE A 379 -1.28 -2.57 -12.69
C ILE A 379 -0.51 -3.89 -12.65
N ILE A 380 0.77 -3.84 -12.21
CA ILE A 380 1.65 -5.00 -12.08
C ILE A 380 1.33 -5.71 -10.76
N ASP A 381 1.41 -7.05 -10.72
CA ASP A 381 1.20 -7.85 -9.51
C ASP A 381 2.34 -7.67 -8.50
N VAL A 382 2.46 -6.45 -7.97
CA VAL A 382 3.38 -6.05 -6.88
C VAL A 382 2.70 -5.04 -5.99
N ASP A 383 2.80 -5.22 -4.68
CA ASP A 383 2.32 -4.28 -3.68
C ASP A 383 3.28 -4.23 -2.47
N ALA A 384 3.39 -3.08 -1.84
CA ALA A 384 4.30 -2.83 -0.74
C ALA A 384 3.56 -2.30 0.49
N TYR A 385 4.24 -2.31 1.64
CA TYR A 385 3.71 -1.73 2.87
C TYR A 385 3.45 -0.22 2.76
N THR A 386 2.80 0.33 3.79
CA THR A 386 2.69 1.78 3.96
C THR A 386 4.07 2.38 4.20
N GLY A 387 4.28 3.65 3.81
CA GLY A 387 5.56 4.32 4.07
C GLY A 387 6.21 4.98 2.87
N GLY A 388 5.50 5.11 1.74
CA GLY A 388 6.01 5.68 0.49
C GLY A 388 6.44 4.64 -0.55
N PHE A 389 6.45 3.36 -0.17
CA PHE A 389 6.96 2.26 -1.01
C PHE A 389 6.13 2.03 -2.27
N ASN A 390 4.79 2.14 -2.21
CA ASN A 390 3.93 1.96 -3.38
C ASN A 390 4.10 3.08 -4.41
N LEU A 391 4.32 4.31 -3.97
CA LEU A 391 4.68 5.40 -4.88
C LEU A 391 6.09 5.21 -5.45
N GLN A 392 7.04 4.69 -4.66
CA GLN A 392 8.36 4.33 -5.15
C GLN A 392 8.29 3.26 -6.26
N ILE A 393 7.43 2.25 -6.12
CA ILE A 393 7.16 1.27 -7.19
C ILE A 393 6.66 2.01 -8.45
N ALA A 394 5.70 2.91 -8.30
CA ALA A 394 5.14 3.67 -9.42
C ALA A 394 6.20 4.51 -10.14
N TRP A 395 7.06 5.20 -9.39
CA TRP A 395 8.14 6.00 -9.97
C TRP A 395 9.18 5.14 -10.69
N ALA A 396 9.70 4.11 -10.03
CA ALA A 396 10.78 3.28 -10.57
C ALA A 396 10.34 2.48 -11.80
N THR A 397 9.14 1.89 -11.77
CA THR A 397 8.60 1.15 -12.91
C THR A 397 8.17 2.08 -14.04
N GLY A 398 7.61 3.27 -13.72
CA GLY A 398 7.28 4.30 -14.71
C GLY A 398 8.52 4.78 -15.46
N LYS A 399 9.60 5.08 -14.72
CA LYS A 399 10.89 5.46 -15.32
C LYS A 399 11.42 4.36 -16.23
N ALA A 400 11.49 3.12 -15.75
CA ALA A 400 12.00 1.99 -16.51
C ALA A 400 11.18 1.75 -17.79
N ALA A 401 9.84 1.80 -17.71
CA ALA A 401 8.97 1.63 -18.87
C ALA A 401 9.11 2.76 -19.89
N GLY A 402 9.21 4.00 -19.43
CA GLY A 402 9.35 5.16 -20.32
C GLY A 402 10.67 5.18 -21.08
N GLU A 403 11.78 4.89 -20.38
CA GLU A 403 13.11 4.82 -20.99
C GLU A 403 13.21 3.66 -22.00
N ALA A 404 12.72 2.47 -21.62
CA ALA A 404 12.76 1.30 -22.50
C ALA A 404 11.83 1.43 -23.72
N ALA A 405 10.68 2.08 -23.57
CA ALA A 405 9.78 2.34 -24.70
C ALA A 405 10.43 3.31 -25.70
N GLU A 406 11.19 4.30 -25.25
CA GLU A 406 11.95 5.20 -26.10
C GLU A 406 13.09 4.44 -26.82
N GLU A 407 13.88 3.62 -26.11
CA GLU A 407 14.93 2.79 -26.70
C GLU A 407 14.38 1.90 -27.82
N TYR A 408 13.28 1.18 -27.55
CA TYR A 408 12.58 0.36 -28.54
C TYR A 408 12.17 1.16 -29.78
N LEU A 409 11.64 2.36 -29.61
CA LEU A 409 11.27 3.24 -30.72
C LEU A 409 12.49 3.74 -31.47
N THR A 410 13.64 3.87 -30.85
CA THR A 410 14.87 4.37 -31.49
C THR A 410 15.55 3.28 -32.33
N GLU A 411 15.42 2.03 -31.92
CA GLU A 411 15.99 0.87 -32.63
C GLU A 411 15.17 0.44 -33.86
N GLN A 412 13.91 0.88 -34.02
CA GLN A 412 13.06 0.68 -35.20
C GLN A 412 13.23 1.82 -36.23
#